data_f49f65f0634702666f77acf7db495040
#
_entry.id   f49f65f0634702666f77acf7db495040
#
_cell.length_a   1.000
_cell.length_b   1.000
_cell.length_c   1.000
_cell.angle_alpha   90.00
_cell.angle_beta   90.00
_cell.angle_gamma   90.00
#
_symmetry.space_group_name_H-M   'P 1'
#
loop_
_entity.id
_entity.type
_entity.pdbx_description
1 polymer ?
#
loop_
_entity_poly.entity_id
_entity_poly.type
_entity_poly.pdbx_seq_one_letter_code
_entity_poly.pdbx_strand_id
1 'polypeptide(L)'
;MVAYRDKNGEVSGYLLYEVVQNDLFVREAIYRNAMSLQRMMKKILDKRELLYLEVSANEQIEKIFPLAIGKRNAYMMARVNSVSLFNKLYCSNIKNAQEAFQLLRRPLWIHEAF
;
A
#
# COMPACT_ATOMS: atom_id res chain seq x y z
N MET A 1 11.59 -11.26 0.45
CA MET A 1 10.17 -11.29 0.07
C MET A 1 9.41 -12.32 0.89
N VAL A 2 8.22 -11.99 1.32
CA VAL A 2 7.30 -12.92 1.99
C VAL A 2 6.00 -12.97 1.20
N ALA A 3 5.48 -14.17 0.97
CA ALA A 3 4.18 -14.39 0.36
C ALA A 3 3.28 -15.17 1.33
N TYR A 4 2.01 -14.84 1.33
CA TYR A 4 1.00 -15.53 2.13
C TYR A 4 0.08 -16.34 1.23
N ARG A 5 -0.07 -17.61 1.56
CA ARG A 5 -1.03 -18.50 0.88
C ARG A 5 -2.24 -18.72 1.79
N ASP A 6 -3.41 -18.68 1.20
CA ASP A 6 -4.66 -18.95 1.91
C ASP A 6 -4.88 -20.46 2.13
N LYS A 7 -6.05 -20.81 2.67
CA LYS A 7 -6.41 -22.21 2.94
C LYS A 7 -6.45 -23.08 1.67
N ASN A 8 -6.67 -22.48 0.51
CA ASN A 8 -6.74 -23.16 -0.78
C ASN A 8 -5.38 -23.25 -1.47
N GLY A 9 -4.33 -22.72 -0.84
CA GLY A 9 -2.99 -22.67 -1.41
C GLY A 9 -2.77 -21.54 -2.41
N GLU A 10 -3.73 -20.66 -2.60
CA GLU A 10 -3.60 -19.49 -3.46
C GLU A 10 -2.85 -18.37 -2.76
N VAL A 11 -2.03 -17.62 -3.53
CA VAL A 11 -1.31 -16.48 -3.01
C VAL A 11 -2.31 -15.34 -2.73
N SER A 12 -2.42 -14.94 -1.47
CA SER A 12 -3.30 -13.88 -0.99
C SER A 12 -2.58 -12.55 -0.77
N GLY A 13 -1.29 -12.52 -0.91
CA GLY A 13 -0.50 -11.30 -0.79
C GLY A 13 0.99 -11.56 -0.74
N TYR A 14 1.76 -10.48 -0.89
CA TYR A 14 3.21 -10.54 -0.70
C TYR A 14 3.73 -9.22 -0.16
N LEU A 15 4.90 -9.29 0.46
CA LEU A 15 5.67 -8.14 0.95
C LEU A 15 7.07 -8.17 0.35
N LEU A 16 7.53 -7.02 -0.09
CA LEU A 16 8.94 -6.76 -0.38
C LEU A 16 9.49 -5.89 0.74
N TYR A 17 10.54 -6.36 1.39
CA TYR A 17 11.12 -5.65 2.51
C TYR A 17 12.64 -5.79 2.52
N GLU A 18 13.29 -4.87 3.20
CA GLU A 18 14.72 -4.95 3.46
C GLU A 18 15.00 -4.74 4.95
N VAL A 19 16.11 -5.26 5.39
CA VAL A 19 16.59 -5.12 6.77
C VAL A 19 17.77 -4.16 6.76
N VAL A 20 17.64 -3.05 7.49
CA VAL A 20 18.73 -2.10 7.68
C VAL A 20 19.01 -2.03 9.16
N GLN A 21 20.21 -2.46 9.55
CA GLN A 21 20.58 -2.69 10.95
C GLN A 21 19.61 -3.69 11.58
N ASN A 22 18.79 -3.28 12.55
CA ASN A 22 17.80 -4.18 13.16
C ASN A 22 16.36 -3.79 12.83
N ASP A 23 16.19 -2.85 11.93
CA ASP A 23 14.88 -2.35 11.54
C ASP A 23 14.44 -2.92 10.18
N LEU A 24 13.14 -3.07 10.01
CA LEU A 24 12.52 -3.54 8.79
C LEU A 24 11.88 -2.39 8.02
N PHE A 25 12.18 -2.32 6.74
CA PHE A 25 11.57 -1.37 5.82
C PHE A 25 10.77 -2.12 4.78
N VAL A 26 9.45 -2.06 4.85
CA VAL A 26 8.57 -2.64 3.83
C VAL A 26 8.49 -1.69 2.65
N ARG A 27 8.98 -2.14 1.51
CA ARG A 27 9.04 -1.35 0.28
C ARG A 27 7.77 -1.46 -0.54
N GLU A 28 7.14 -2.63 -0.50
CA GLU A 28 5.91 -2.87 -1.22
C GLU A 28 5.08 -3.91 -0.50
N ALA A 29 3.78 -3.71 -0.47
CA ALA A 29 2.84 -4.68 0.07
C ALA A 29 1.62 -4.77 -0.84
N ILE A 30 1.33 -5.97 -1.29
CA ILE A 30 0.10 -6.26 -2.03
C ILE A 30 -0.64 -7.36 -1.29
N TYR A 31 -1.91 -7.15 -1.01
CA TYR A 31 -2.71 -8.05 -0.21
C TYR A 31 -4.18 -7.98 -0.61
N ARG A 32 -4.88 -9.10 -0.48
CA ARG A 32 -6.32 -9.18 -0.77
C ARG A 32 -7.18 -8.64 0.36
N ASN A 33 -6.74 -8.81 1.60
CA ASN A 33 -7.50 -8.40 2.77
C ASN A 33 -6.58 -8.06 3.94
N ALA A 34 -7.13 -7.41 4.94
CA ALA A 34 -6.38 -6.97 6.12
C ALA A 34 -5.72 -8.13 6.87
N MET A 35 -6.37 -9.29 6.92
CA MET A 35 -5.82 -10.47 7.60
C MET A 35 -4.55 -10.97 6.94
N SER A 36 -4.49 -10.97 5.60
CA SER A 36 -3.28 -11.35 4.86
C SER A 36 -2.12 -10.44 5.20
N LEU A 37 -2.37 -9.12 5.21
CA LEU A 37 -1.36 -8.14 5.58
C LEU A 37 -0.88 -8.34 7.02
N GLN A 38 -1.80 -8.48 7.96
CA GLN A 38 -1.45 -8.70 9.37
C GLN A 38 -0.60 -9.94 9.58
N ARG A 39 -0.94 -11.03 8.94
CA ARG A 39 -0.18 -12.29 9.05
C ARG A 39 1.22 -12.19 8.45
N MET A 40 1.34 -11.55 7.29
CA MET A 40 2.67 -11.31 6.70
C MET A 40 3.54 -10.41 7.58
N MET A 41 2.97 -9.32 8.08
CA MET A 41 3.68 -8.40 8.98
C MET A 41 4.12 -9.08 10.28
N LYS A 42 3.25 -9.87 10.88
CA LYS A 42 3.58 -10.62 12.09
C LYS A 42 4.76 -11.56 11.87
N LYS A 43 4.81 -12.20 10.71
CA LYS A 43 5.89 -13.14 10.40
C LYS A 43 7.25 -12.44 10.28
N ILE A 44 7.30 -11.29 9.61
CA ILE A 44 8.56 -10.57 9.43
C ILE A 44 8.98 -9.75 10.65
N LEU A 45 8.02 -9.34 11.47
CA LEU A 45 8.28 -8.52 12.66
C LEU A 45 8.94 -9.31 13.81
N ASP A 46 8.84 -10.64 13.75
CA ASP A 46 9.41 -11.51 14.79
C ASP A 46 10.89 -11.20 15.02
N LYS A 47 11.26 -10.83 16.26
CA LYS A 47 12.61 -10.44 16.69
C LYS A 47 13.15 -9.11 16.12
N ARG A 48 12.30 -8.28 15.53
CA ARG A 48 12.71 -6.95 15.07
C ARG A 48 12.15 -5.87 15.97
N GLU A 49 12.87 -4.77 16.12
CA GLU A 49 12.45 -3.69 17.00
C GLU A 49 11.43 -2.76 16.38
N LEU A 50 11.69 -2.33 15.16
CA LEU A 50 10.82 -1.38 14.44
C LEU A 50 10.53 -1.85 13.03
N LEU A 51 9.34 -1.55 12.58
CA LEU A 51 8.91 -1.79 11.22
C LEU A 51 8.37 -0.50 10.63
N TYR A 52 8.91 -0.12 9.48
CA TYR A 52 8.50 1.05 8.73
C TYR A 52 7.72 0.61 7.49
N LEU A 53 6.56 1.22 7.28
CA LEU A 53 5.71 0.93 6.14
C LEU A 53 5.27 2.24 5.50
N GLU A 54 5.63 2.41 4.22
CA GLU A 54 5.14 3.51 3.42
C GLU A 54 3.91 3.06 2.62
N VAL A 55 2.80 3.73 2.83
CA VAL A 55 1.53 3.39 2.19
C VAL A 55 0.83 4.65 1.69
N SER A 56 -0.07 4.47 0.73
CA SER A 56 -0.94 5.58 0.34
C SER A 56 -1.98 5.86 1.43
N ALA A 57 -2.46 7.10 1.49
CA ALA A 57 -3.49 7.48 2.47
C ALA A 57 -4.79 6.69 2.29
N ASN A 58 -5.03 6.14 1.11
CA ASN A 58 -6.23 5.34 0.81
C ASN A 58 -6.23 3.97 1.48
N GLU A 59 -5.09 3.50 1.96
CA GLU A 59 -4.96 2.18 2.59
C GLU A 59 -5.60 2.10 3.97
N GLN A 60 -5.78 3.23 4.65
CA GLN A 60 -6.35 3.29 5.99
C GLN A 60 -5.67 2.32 6.97
N ILE A 61 -4.35 2.36 7.00
CA ILE A 61 -3.52 1.44 7.79
C ILE A 61 -3.85 1.52 9.28
N GLU A 62 -4.25 2.66 9.78
CA GLU A 62 -4.67 2.84 11.17
C GLU A 62 -5.86 1.98 11.58
N LYS A 63 -6.69 1.55 10.63
CA LYS A 63 -7.78 0.59 10.90
C LYS A 63 -7.28 -0.84 11.01
N ILE A 64 -6.18 -1.15 10.34
CA ILE A 64 -5.57 -2.48 10.37
C ILE A 64 -4.62 -2.61 11.56
N PHE A 65 -3.87 -1.56 11.85
CA PHE A 65 -2.90 -1.49 12.94
C PHE A 65 -3.17 -0.26 13.81
N PRO A 66 -4.10 -0.36 14.78
CA PRO A 66 -4.51 0.80 15.58
C PRO A 66 -3.39 1.45 16.40
N LEU A 67 -2.35 0.68 16.73
CA LEU A 67 -1.21 1.18 17.52
C LEU A 67 -0.10 1.77 16.65
N ALA A 68 -0.23 1.76 15.33
CA ALA A 68 0.77 2.33 14.44
C ALA A 68 0.78 3.85 14.53
N ILE A 69 1.98 4.42 14.50
CA ILE A 69 2.18 5.87 14.46
C ILE A 69 2.32 6.29 13.01
N GLY A 70 1.37 7.09 12.53
CA GLY A 70 1.34 7.55 11.15
C GLY A 70 1.81 8.98 10.99
N LYS A 71 2.54 9.24 9.91
CA LYS A 71 2.93 10.57 9.49
C LYS A 71 2.62 10.74 8.01
N ARG A 72 1.91 11.80 7.66
CA ARG A 72 1.58 12.09 6.27
C ARG A 72 2.64 12.98 5.65
N ASN A 73 3.14 12.56 4.49
CA ASN A 73 4.10 13.32 3.70
C ASN A 73 3.61 13.40 2.25
N ALA A 74 3.87 14.54 1.62
CA ALA A 74 3.74 14.62 0.18
C ALA A 74 4.89 13.84 -0.45
N TYR A 75 4.58 12.81 -1.24
CA TYR A 75 5.58 11.95 -1.85
C TYR A 75 5.92 12.39 -3.26
N MET A 76 4.91 12.62 -4.07
CA MET A 76 5.09 13.14 -5.43
C MET A 76 3.84 13.86 -5.89
N MET A 77 4.00 14.68 -6.91
CA MET A 77 2.89 15.33 -7.59
C MET A 77 2.49 14.54 -8.82
N ALA A 78 1.20 14.46 -9.05
CA ALA A 78 0.66 13.82 -10.24
C ALA A 78 -0.49 14.63 -10.80
N ARG A 79 -0.74 14.47 -12.09
CA ARG A 79 -1.89 15.10 -12.74
C ARG A 79 -2.52 14.13 -13.73
N VAL A 80 -3.80 14.36 -13.99
CA VAL A 80 -4.50 13.66 -15.06
C VAL A 80 -4.38 14.52 -16.32
N ASN A 81 -3.69 14.01 -17.34
CA ASN A 81 -3.47 14.74 -18.58
C ASN A 81 -4.75 14.95 -19.39
N SER A 82 -5.69 14.01 -19.32
CA SER A 82 -6.99 14.13 -19.95
C SER A 82 -8.07 13.64 -19.01
N VAL A 83 -8.78 14.58 -18.40
CA VAL A 83 -9.92 14.29 -17.53
C VAL A 83 -11.04 13.60 -18.33
N SER A 84 -11.28 14.06 -19.55
CA SER A 84 -12.30 13.47 -20.45
C SER A 84 -12.01 11.99 -20.73
N LEU A 85 -10.77 11.65 -21.08
CA LEU A 85 -10.38 10.25 -21.31
C LEU A 85 -10.48 9.41 -20.05
N PHE A 86 -10.01 9.94 -18.93
CA PHE A 86 -10.10 9.25 -17.65
C PHE A 86 -11.54 8.91 -17.30
N ASN A 87 -12.44 9.88 -17.44
CA ASN A 87 -13.87 9.67 -17.15
C ASN A 87 -14.51 8.62 -18.05
N LYS A 88 -14.11 8.57 -19.32
CA LYS A 88 -14.58 7.51 -20.23
C LYS A 88 -14.09 6.13 -19.82
N LEU A 89 -12.82 6.00 -19.47
CA LEU A 89 -12.21 4.72 -19.13
C LEU A 89 -12.74 4.15 -17.82
N TYR A 90 -13.00 5.00 -16.84
CA TYR A 90 -13.44 4.57 -15.52
C TYR A 90 -14.93 4.81 -15.25
N CYS A 91 -15.68 5.24 -16.26
CA CYS A 91 -17.11 5.57 -16.13
C CYS A 91 -17.36 6.52 -14.95
N SER A 92 -16.54 7.57 -14.84
CA SER A 92 -16.53 8.51 -13.72
C SER A 92 -16.82 9.93 -14.16
N ASN A 93 -16.88 10.83 -13.22
CA ASN A 93 -17.15 12.26 -13.44
C ASN A 93 -16.22 13.14 -12.58
N ILE A 94 -14.93 12.85 -12.62
CA ILE A 94 -13.93 13.61 -11.89
C ILE A 94 -13.65 14.96 -12.56
N LYS A 95 -13.15 15.92 -11.76
CA LYS A 95 -12.78 17.26 -12.23
C LYS A 95 -11.30 17.54 -12.17
N ASN A 96 -10.55 16.81 -11.35
CA ASN A 96 -9.11 17.02 -11.15
C ASN A 96 -8.40 15.72 -10.76
N ALA A 97 -7.07 15.77 -10.68
CA ALA A 97 -6.25 14.61 -10.34
C ALA A 97 -6.52 14.07 -8.93
N GLN A 98 -6.79 14.94 -7.97
CA GLN A 98 -7.07 14.52 -6.61
C GLN A 98 -8.32 13.65 -6.53
N GLU A 99 -9.38 14.04 -7.23
CA GLU A 99 -10.60 13.23 -7.31
C GLU A 99 -10.34 11.88 -7.99
N ALA A 100 -9.47 11.85 -9.01
CA ALA A 100 -9.08 10.61 -9.66
C ALA A 100 -8.40 9.65 -8.69
N PHE A 101 -7.46 10.11 -7.91
CA PHE A 101 -6.75 9.27 -6.93
C PHE A 101 -7.66 8.82 -5.79
N GLN A 102 -8.63 9.62 -5.39
CA GLN A 102 -9.63 9.23 -4.40
C GLN A 102 -10.59 8.15 -4.93
N LEU A 103 -10.88 8.19 -6.23
CA LEU A 103 -11.77 7.23 -6.87
C LEU A 103 -11.15 5.83 -6.97
N LEU A 104 -9.84 5.75 -7.12
CA LEU A 104 -9.13 4.48 -7.23
C LEU A 104 -9.25 3.70 -5.92
N ARG A 105 -9.94 2.57 -5.97
CA ARG A 105 -10.21 1.73 -4.78
C ARG A 105 -9.04 0.89 -4.35
N ARG A 106 -8.11 0.63 -5.27
CA ARG A 106 -6.91 -0.16 -4.98
C ARG A 106 -5.79 0.75 -4.53
N PRO A 107 -4.95 0.28 -3.61
CA PRO A 107 -3.77 1.03 -3.22
C PRO A 107 -2.90 1.36 -4.42
N LEU A 108 -2.40 2.58 -4.43
CA LEU A 108 -1.47 3.03 -5.46
C LEU A 108 -0.07 2.99 -4.88
N TRP A 109 0.72 2.01 -5.35
CA TRP A 109 2.12 1.88 -5.00
C TRP A 109 2.96 2.54 -6.08
N ILE A 110 3.61 3.64 -5.72
CA ILE A 110 4.46 4.37 -6.64
C ILE A 110 5.87 4.34 -6.08
N HIS A 111 6.79 3.76 -6.84
CA HIS A 111 8.20 3.72 -6.48
C HIS A 111 8.98 4.65 -7.39
N GLU A 112 9.96 5.33 -6.83
CA GLU A 112 10.92 6.07 -7.62
C GLU A 112 11.80 5.07 -8.38
N ALA A 113 11.82 5.24 -9.71
CA ALA A 113 12.59 4.38 -10.58
C ALA A 113 13.88 5.07 -11.09
N PHE A 114 14.40 5.98 -10.31
CA PHE A 114 15.55 6.78 -10.69
C PHE A 114 16.86 6.23 -10.16
#